data_135fc65ea5581e01d1339eeb1e3b98b1
#
_entry.id   135fc65ea5581e01d1339eeb1e3b98b1
#
_cell.length_a   1.000
_cell.length_b   1.000
_cell.length_c   1.000
_cell.angle_alpha   90.00
_cell.angle_beta   90.00
_cell.angle_gamma   90.00
#
_symmetry.space_group_name_H-M   'P 1'
#
loop_
_entity.id
_entity.type
_entity.pdbx_description
1 polymer ?
#
loop_
_entity_poly.entity_id
_entity_poly.type
_entity_poly.pdbx_seq_one_letter_code
_entity_poly.pdbx_strand_id
1 'polypeptide(L)'
;VARRVALVDIEATYTPDWGENFGIDNEGLILVRPTLLSNCVDIIQALLENEEISLVVLDSMSAIGTDEEIGKSMEDQQMASGARFWNKACRKFQAAMNSNPTKESTLIVINSAYQKTGIAYGDPEVIRNGEQLKRTKSLSVKFKALKKLNAKVDEGEIVIGRNISIECVKNKVGVPQRSATFFYAYVDYGGTQAYSTD
;
A
#
# COMPACT_ATOMS: atom_id res chain seq x y z
N VAL A 1 26.21 -5.79 -4.48
CA VAL A 1 25.44 -6.67 -3.62
C VAL A 1 23.97 -6.51 -3.99
N ALA A 2 23.28 -7.62 -4.30
CA ALA A 2 21.83 -7.57 -4.54
C ALA A 2 21.15 -7.13 -3.25
N ARG A 3 20.39 -6.04 -3.31
CA ARG A 3 19.63 -5.52 -2.15
C ARG A 3 18.31 -6.25 -2.05
N ARG A 4 17.88 -6.55 -0.83
CA ARG A 4 16.66 -7.31 -0.54
C ARG A 4 15.43 -6.41 -0.46
N VAL A 5 14.26 -7.03 -0.61
CA VAL A 5 12.95 -6.41 -0.44
C VAL A 5 12.30 -6.97 0.82
N ALA A 6 11.64 -6.12 1.59
CA ALA A 6 10.84 -6.52 2.74
C ALA A 6 9.37 -6.17 2.51
N LEU A 7 8.48 -7.13 2.78
CA LEU A 7 7.03 -6.96 2.80
C LEU A 7 6.54 -7.08 4.25
N VAL A 8 5.98 -6.01 4.77
CA VAL A 8 5.30 -5.96 6.06
C VAL A 8 3.80 -6.14 5.78
N ASP A 9 3.37 -7.41 5.82
CA ASP A 9 2.02 -7.86 5.47
C ASP A 9 1.13 -7.91 6.71
N ILE A 10 0.48 -6.79 7.01
CA ILE A 10 -0.40 -6.66 8.17
C ILE A 10 -1.73 -7.40 7.95
N GLU A 11 -2.20 -7.43 6.70
CA GLU A 11 -3.45 -8.10 6.34
C GLU A 11 -3.32 -9.62 6.30
N ALA A 12 -2.08 -10.13 6.35
CA ALA A 12 -1.74 -11.56 6.25
C ALA A 12 -2.33 -12.24 5.01
N THR A 13 -2.39 -11.49 3.90
CA THR A 13 -3.02 -11.94 2.64
C THR A 13 -2.00 -12.44 1.61
N TYR A 14 -0.72 -12.11 1.76
CA TYR A 14 0.32 -12.56 0.85
C TYR A 14 0.51 -14.08 0.92
N THR A 15 0.51 -14.73 -0.24
CA THR A 15 0.90 -16.14 -0.40
C THR A 15 2.05 -16.27 -1.40
N PRO A 16 3.03 -17.17 -1.17
CA PRO A 16 4.15 -17.38 -2.08
C PRO A 16 3.70 -17.70 -3.52
N ASP A 17 2.73 -18.60 -3.68
CA ASP A 17 2.21 -19.02 -4.98
C ASP A 17 1.63 -17.83 -5.77
N TRP A 18 0.95 -16.91 -5.06
CA TRP A 18 0.44 -15.68 -5.67
C TRP A 18 1.59 -14.73 -6.07
N GLY A 19 2.61 -14.63 -5.23
CA GLY A 19 3.80 -13.82 -5.50
C GLY A 19 4.55 -14.28 -6.75
N GLU A 20 4.68 -15.60 -6.94
CA GLU A 20 5.34 -16.19 -8.11
C GLU A 20 4.66 -15.82 -9.43
N ASN A 21 3.32 -15.69 -9.45
CA ASN A 21 2.58 -15.25 -10.62
C ASN A 21 2.98 -13.83 -11.06
N PHE A 22 3.52 -13.01 -10.15
CA PHE A 22 4.02 -11.67 -10.42
C PHE A 22 5.55 -11.60 -10.53
N GLY A 23 6.24 -12.75 -10.52
CA GLY A 23 7.69 -12.83 -10.62
C GLY A 23 8.42 -12.41 -9.34
N ILE A 24 7.78 -12.51 -8.18
CA ILE A 24 8.42 -12.25 -6.90
C ILE A 24 9.30 -13.46 -6.52
N ASP A 25 10.56 -13.17 -6.21
CA ASP A 25 11.49 -14.15 -5.63
C ASP A 25 11.17 -14.31 -4.13
N ASN A 26 10.45 -15.38 -3.79
CA ASN A 26 10.06 -15.67 -2.41
C ASN A 26 11.24 -16.02 -1.50
N GLU A 27 12.34 -16.57 -2.02
CA GLU A 27 13.53 -16.88 -1.22
C GLU A 27 14.28 -15.60 -0.82
N GLY A 28 14.28 -14.60 -1.71
CA GLY A 28 14.88 -13.30 -1.46
C GLY A 28 13.99 -12.33 -0.66
N LEU A 29 12.68 -12.58 -0.57
CA LEU A 29 11.72 -11.72 0.11
C LEU A 29 11.78 -11.88 1.64
N ILE A 30 11.89 -10.77 2.35
CA ILE A 30 11.70 -10.75 3.81
C ILE A 30 10.22 -10.50 4.08
N LEU A 31 9.48 -11.53 4.49
CA LEU A 31 8.07 -11.42 4.84
C LEU A 31 7.91 -11.28 6.36
N VAL A 32 7.26 -10.23 6.82
CA VAL A 32 7.01 -9.94 8.23
C VAL A 32 5.53 -9.68 8.47
N ARG A 33 4.95 -10.30 9.50
CA ARG A 33 3.54 -10.17 9.90
C ARG A 33 3.43 -9.73 11.35
N PRO A 34 3.56 -8.42 11.63
CA PRO A 34 3.44 -7.91 12.99
C PRO A 34 1.98 -7.96 13.46
N THR A 35 1.79 -8.24 14.74
CA THR A 35 0.46 -8.28 15.36
C THR A 35 0.11 -7.00 16.12
N LEU A 36 1.13 -6.22 16.51
CA LEU A 36 0.97 -4.95 17.21
C LEU A 36 1.50 -3.79 16.36
N LEU A 37 0.80 -2.66 16.40
CA LEU A 37 1.17 -1.49 15.62
C LEU A 37 2.52 -0.89 16.03
N SER A 38 2.83 -0.87 17.34
CA SER A 38 4.13 -0.42 17.85
C SER A 38 5.28 -1.26 17.27
N ASN A 39 5.14 -2.59 17.31
CA ASN A 39 6.13 -3.51 16.75
C ASN A 39 6.29 -3.32 15.22
N CYS A 40 5.18 -3.08 14.51
CA CYS A 40 5.19 -2.79 13.09
C CYS A 40 6.07 -1.58 12.76
N VAL A 41 5.93 -0.49 13.52
CA VAL A 41 6.71 0.73 13.31
C VAL A 41 8.19 0.52 13.60
N ASP A 42 8.52 -0.20 14.66
CA ASP A 42 9.92 -0.46 15.03
C ASP A 42 10.59 -1.41 14.04
N ILE A 43 9.88 -2.41 13.52
CA ILE A 43 10.35 -3.30 12.45
C ILE A 43 10.61 -2.50 11.17
N ILE A 44 9.67 -1.67 10.72
CA ILE A 44 9.85 -0.83 9.52
C ILE A 44 11.05 0.10 9.69
N GLN A 45 11.21 0.72 10.87
CA GLN A 45 12.36 1.56 11.16
C GLN A 45 13.66 0.78 11.00
N ALA A 46 13.79 -0.40 11.64
CA ALA A 46 14.98 -1.23 11.55
C ALA A 46 15.29 -1.69 10.11
N LEU A 47 14.26 -2.05 9.34
CA LEU A 47 14.40 -2.41 7.93
C LEU A 47 14.90 -1.22 7.08
N LEU A 48 14.41 0.00 7.34
CA LEU A 48 14.85 1.21 6.64
C LEU A 48 16.28 1.63 7.01
N GLU A 49 16.73 1.32 8.20
CA GLU A 49 18.11 1.57 8.68
C GLU A 49 19.10 0.51 8.16
N ASN A 50 18.64 -0.64 7.71
CA ASN A 50 19.48 -1.73 7.23
C ASN A 50 19.97 -1.47 5.79
N GLU A 51 21.28 -1.48 5.56
CA GLU A 51 21.91 -1.20 4.25
C GLU A 51 21.63 -2.28 3.20
N GLU A 52 21.27 -3.48 3.60
CA GLU A 52 20.93 -4.57 2.70
C GLU A 52 19.50 -4.48 2.13
N ILE A 53 18.65 -3.62 2.70
CA ILE A 53 17.25 -3.46 2.30
C ILE A 53 17.09 -2.22 1.43
N SER A 54 16.64 -2.39 0.19
CA SER A 54 16.39 -1.28 -0.74
C SER A 54 14.93 -0.86 -0.81
N LEU A 55 14.02 -1.78 -0.51
CA LEU A 55 12.58 -1.54 -0.59
C LEU A 55 11.88 -2.18 0.62
N VAL A 56 11.05 -1.38 1.28
CA VAL A 56 10.10 -1.83 2.28
C VAL A 56 8.69 -1.53 1.79
N VAL A 57 7.81 -2.52 1.79
CA VAL A 57 6.39 -2.37 1.44
C VAL A 57 5.56 -2.62 2.68
N LEU A 58 4.68 -1.69 3.04
CA LEU A 58 3.70 -1.82 4.13
C LEU A 58 2.31 -2.05 3.53
N ASP A 59 1.74 -3.21 3.77
CA ASP A 59 0.40 -3.58 3.33
C ASP A 59 -0.47 -4.04 4.52
N SER A 60 -1.38 -3.25 5.00
CA SER A 60 -1.69 -1.86 4.69
C SER A 60 -1.69 -1.01 5.96
N MET A 61 -1.49 0.30 5.82
CA MET A 61 -1.54 1.27 6.93
C MET A 61 -2.92 1.30 7.64
N SER A 62 -3.96 0.85 6.96
CA SER A 62 -5.34 0.86 7.47
C SER A 62 -5.75 -0.41 8.20
N ALA A 63 -4.95 -1.48 8.15
CA ALA A 63 -5.35 -2.81 8.59
C ALA A 63 -5.15 -3.07 10.09
N ILE A 64 -4.27 -2.31 10.76
CA ILE A 64 -3.93 -2.56 12.17
C ILE A 64 -4.45 -1.44 13.06
N GLY A 65 -5.12 -1.82 14.15
CA GLY A 65 -5.50 -0.90 15.22
C GLY A 65 -4.31 -0.50 16.10
N THR A 66 -4.44 0.60 16.84
CA THR A 66 -3.43 0.96 17.84
C THR A 66 -3.41 -0.05 18.98
N ASP A 67 -2.27 -0.19 19.65
CA ASP A 67 -2.13 -1.07 20.82
C ASP A 67 -3.15 -0.72 21.91
N GLU A 68 -3.55 0.57 21.98
CA GLU A 68 -4.59 1.06 22.88
C GLU A 68 -6.00 0.61 22.46
N GLU A 69 -6.25 0.50 21.15
CA GLU A 69 -7.52 0.01 20.60
C GLU A 69 -7.68 -1.51 20.82
N ILE A 70 -6.58 -2.25 20.74
CA ILE A 70 -6.58 -3.71 20.96
C ILE A 70 -6.78 -4.07 22.44
N GLY A 71 -6.26 -3.23 23.34
CA GLY A 71 -6.31 -3.46 24.80
C GLY A 71 -7.57 -3.00 25.50
N LYS A 72 -8.51 -2.31 24.83
CA LYS A 72 -9.71 -1.70 25.41
C LYS A 72 -11.00 -2.34 24.92
N SER A 73 -12.07 -2.19 25.73
CA SER A 73 -13.42 -2.60 25.34
C SER A 73 -13.92 -1.80 24.13
N MET A 74 -14.76 -2.43 23.28
CA MET A 74 -15.32 -1.82 22.06
C MET A 74 -16.18 -0.57 22.32
N GLU A 75 -16.49 -0.26 23.58
CA GLU A 75 -17.29 0.91 23.99
C GLU A 75 -16.47 2.22 24.06
N ASP A 76 -15.13 2.13 24.09
CA ASP A 76 -14.25 3.30 24.19
C ASP A 76 -13.83 3.80 22.78
N GLN A 77 -14.62 4.73 22.24
CA GLN A 77 -14.28 5.38 20.95
C GLN A 77 -13.09 6.34 21.09
N GLN A 78 -11.93 5.96 20.52
CA GLN A 78 -10.77 6.87 20.39
C GLN A 78 -10.35 7.05 18.92
N MET A 79 -11.12 7.83 18.17
CA MET A 79 -10.79 8.14 16.76
C MET A 79 -9.51 8.99 16.55
N ALA A 80 -8.94 9.56 17.61
CA ALA A 80 -7.79 10.48 17.51
C ALA A 80 -6.42 9.82 17.77
N SER A 81 -6.36 8.63 18.38
CA SER A 81 -5.10 7.97 18.74
C SER A 81 -4.33 7.48 17.51
N GLY A 82 -5.00 6.83 16.56
CA GLY A 82 -4.40 6.30 15.34
C GLY A 82 -3.73 7.37 14.47
N ALA A 83 -4.38 8.52 14.30
CA ALA A 83 -3.81 9.61 13.52
C ALA A 83 -2.52 10.18 14.16
N ARG A 84 -2.49 10.34 15.48
CA ARG A 84 -1.30 10.82 16.21
C ARG A 84 -0.17 9.80 16.14
N PHE A 85 -0.48 8.52 16.28
CA PHE A 85 0.48 7.43 16.18
C PHE A 85 1.15 7.43 14.81
N TRP A 86 0.38 7.40 13.73
CA TRP A 86 0.91 7.40 12.37
C TRP A 86 1.67 8.68 12.01
N ASN A 87 1.28 9.83 12.57
CA ASN A 87 2.06 11.05 12.43
C ASN A 87 3.46 10.94 13.06
N LYS A 88 3.58 10.25 14.20
CA LYS A 88 4.87 9.97 14.84
C LYS A 88 5.65 8.93 14.02
N ALA A 89 4.99 7.86 13.57
CA ALA A 89 5.60 6.80 12.75
C ALA A 89 6.20 7.36 11.46
N CYS A 90 5.48 8.19 10.71
CA CYS A 90 5.99 8.82 9.49
C CYS A 90 7.27 9.64 9.73
N ARG A 91 7.38 10.33 10.88
CA ARG A 91 8.61 11.05 11.24
C ARG A 91 9.77 10.10 11.55
N LYS A 92 9.50 8.98 12.24
CA LYS A 92 10.50 7.94 12.49
C LYS A 92 11.02 7.34 11.18
N PHE A 93 10.12 6.99 10.25
CA PHE A 93 10.50 6.43 8.95
C PHE A 93 11.35 7.42 8.14
N GLN A 94 10.98 8.70 8.14
CA GLN A 94 11.77 9.73 7.46
C GLN A 94 13.15 9.90 8.09
N ALA A 95 13.26 9.87 9.42
CA ALA A 95 14.54 9.92 10.12
C ALA A 95 15.39 8.68 9.80
N ALA A 96 14.82 7.48 9.80
CA ALA A 96 15.49 6.23 9.45
C ALA A 96 16.06 6.26 8.01
N MET A 97 15.26 6.71 7.03
CA MET A 97 15.74 6.87 5.65
C MET A 97 16.85 7.91 5.51
N ASN A 98 16.86 8.94 6.34
CA ASN A 98 17.88 10.01 6.30
C ASN A 98 19.12 9.69 7.14
N SER A 99 19.08 8.72 8.05
CA SER A 99 20.18 8.40 8.97
C SER A 99 21.45 7.92 8.27
N ASN A 100 21.30 7.38 7.06
CA ASN A 100 22.44 6.96 6.24
C ASN A 100 22.34 7.59 4.83
N PRO A 101 23.08 8.65 4.54
CA PRO A 101 22.98 9.40 3.27
C PRO A 101 23.44 8.61 2.05
N THR A 102 24.22 7.53 2.23
CA THR A 102 24.64 6.65 1.12
C THR A 102 23.58 5.60 0.78
N LYS A 103 22.55 5.50 1.61
CA LYS A 103 21.55 4.48 1.52
C LYS A 103 20.39 4.91 0.63
N GLU A 104 20.13 4.12 -0.36
CA GLU A 104 18.98 4.25 -1.24
C GLU A 104 17.88 3.27 -0.79
N SER A 105 17.11 3.62 0.23
CA SER A 105 15.94 2.85 0.65
C SER A 105 14.65 3.55 0.25
N THR A 106 13.66 2.76 -0.17
CA THR A 106 12.33 3.23 -0.54
C THR A 106 11.29 2.61 0.39
N LEU A 107 10.34 3.41 0.85
CA LEU A 107 9.17 2.93 1.57
C LEU A 107 7.93 3.13 0.71
N ILE A 108 7.24 2.02 0.39
CA ILE A 108 5.90 2.03 -0.22
C ILE A 108 4.90 1.77 0.89
N VAL A 109 3.90 2.66 1.01
CA VAL A 109 2.81 2.50 1.96
C VAL A 109 1.51 2.33 1.19
N ILE A 110 0.88 1.17 1.32
CA ILE A 110 -0.45 0.93 0.81
C ILE A 110 -1.46 1.46 1.83
N ASN A 111 -2.45 2.19 1.36
CA ASN A 111 -3.48 2.76 2.22
C ASN A 111 -4.82 2.83 1.49
N SER A 112 -5.90 2.71 2.23
CA SER A 112 -7.25 2.81 1.69
C SER A 112 -7.81 4.22 1.83
N ALA A 113 -8.57 4.64 0.81
CA ALA A 113 -9.37 5.85 0.86
C ALA A 113 -10.84 5.49 1.12
N TYR A 114 -11.56 6.35 1.82
CA TYR A 114 -12.99 6.20 2.04
C TYR A 114 -13.71 7.52 1.71
N GLN A 115 -14.98 7.41 1.38
CA GLN A 115 -15.80 8.59 1.15
C GLN A 115 -16.45 9.03 2.46
N LYS A 116 -16.24 10.28 2.81
CA LYS A 116 -16.90 10.90 3.96
C LYS A 116 -18.32 11.29 3.56
N THR A 117 -19.30 10.73 4.25
CA THR A 117 -20.72 11.06 4.06
C THR A 117 -21.03 12.47 4.58
N GLY A 118 -21.96 13.18 3.92
CA GLY A 118 -22.45 14.49 4.39
C GLY A 118 -21.61 15.70 3.94
N ILE A 119 -20.66 15.55 3.03
CA ILE A 119 -19.94 16.69 2.43
C ILE A 119 -20.73 17.16 1.21
N ALA A 120 -21.32 18.37 1.30
CA ALA A 120 -22.04 19.01 0.21
C ALA A 120 -21.11 19.72 -0.79
N TYR A 121 -19.84 19.97 -0.45
CA TYR A 121 -18.89 20.72 -1.28
C TYR A 121 -17.46 20.20 -1.10
N GLY A 122 -16.71 20.00 -2.19
CA GLY A 122 -15.33 19.52 -2.17
C GLY A 122 -15.20 18.01 -2.46
N ASP A 123 -13.96 17.52 -2.45
CA ASP A 123 -13.68 16.07 -2.64
C ASP A 123 -14.06 15.29 -1.37
N PRO A 124 -15.06 14.39 -1.44
CA PRO A 124 -15.47 13.61 -0.28
C PRO A 124 -14.46 12.51 0.08
N GLU A 125 -13.44 12.29 -0.75
CA GLU A 125 -12.46 11.23 -0.53
C GLU A 125 -11.44 11.60 0.54
N VAL A 126 -11.36 10.78 1.57
CA VAL A 126 -10.43 10.94 2.70
C VAL A 126 -9.52 9.72 2.80
N ILE A 127 -8.22 9.97 2.90
CA ILE A 127 -7.23 8.95 3.16
C ILE A 127 -7.13 8.72 4.66
N ARG A 128 -7.27 7.49 5.12
CA ARG A 128 -7.14 7.13 6.53
C ARG A 128 -5.74 7.51 7.04
N ASN A 129 -5.67 8.09 8.25
CA ASN A 129 -4.42 8.41 8.94
C ASN A 129 -3.41 9.24 8.12
N GLY A 130 -3.88 10.00 7.11
CA GLY A 130 -3.06 10.47 6.00
C GLY A 130 -2.44 11.86 6.11
N GLU A 131 -2.70 12.67 7.14
CA GLU A 131 -2.26 14.08 7.13
C GLU A 131 -0.73 14.24 7.10
N GLN A 132 0.01 13.52 7.95
CA GLN A 132 1.48 13.56 7.91
C GLN A 132 2.01 12.86 6.65
N LEU A 133 1.38 11.75 6.25
CA LEU A 133 1.74 11.03 5.04
C LEU A 133 1.59 11.90 3.79
N LYS A 134 0.55 12.75 3.70
CA LYS A 134 0.39 13.72 2.60
C LYS A 134 1.57 14.68 2.48
N ARG A 135 2.20 15.06 3.59
CA ARG A 135 3.32 16.00 3.62
C ARG A 135 4.64 15.32 3.28
N THR A 136 4.89 14.14 3.84
CA THR A 136 6.17 13.42 3.73
C THR A 136 6.36 12.72 2.39
N LYS A 137 5.31 12.11 1.84
CA LYS A 137 5.40 11.33 0.59
C LYS A 137 5.94 12.15 -0.58
N SER A 138 6.84 11.56 -1.35
CA SER A 138 7.37 12.13 -2.60
C SER A 138 6.48 11.82 -3.79
N LEU A 139 5.93 10.61 -3.82
CA LEU A 139 5.02 10.12 -4.86
C LEU A 139 3.71 9.66 -4.23
N SER A 140 2.60 9.87 -4.91
CA SER A 140 1.30 9.31 -4.56
C SER A 140 0.58 8.86 -5.80
N VAL A 141 0.26 7.59 -5.84
CA VAL A 141 -0.47 6.95 -6.93
C VAL A 141 -1.79 6.43 -6.40
N LYS A 142 -2.87 6.73 -7.12
CA LYS A 142 -4.21 6.27 -6.81
C LYS A 142 -4.64 5.24 -7.83
N PHE A 143 -5.11 4.10 -7.34
CA PHE A 143 -5.69 3.04 -8.15
C PHE A 143 -7.20 3.07 -8.00
N LYS A 144 -7.92 3.01 -9.12
CA LYS A 144 -9.38 2.96 -9.15
C LYS A 144 -9.85 1.81 -10.03
N ALA A 145 -10.57 0.87 -9.45
CA ALA A 145 -11.22 -0.20 -10.19
C ALA A 145 -12.36 0.38 -11.05
N LEU A 146 -12.30 0.13 -12.33
CA LEU A 146 -13.31 0.53 -13.32
C LEU A 146 -14.23 -0.65 -13.67
N LYS A 147 -14.79 -0.62 -14.88
CA LYS A 147 -15.73 -1.63 -15.38
C LYS A 147 -15.09 -3.02 -15.40
N LYS A 148 -15.83 -4.02 -14.92
CA LYS A 148 -15.53 -5.44 -15.16
C LYS A 148 -15.68 -5.75 -16.63
N LEU A 149 -14.86 -6.65 -17.13
CA LEU A 149 -14.95 -7.18 -18.50
C LEU A 149 -15.37 -8.63 -18.44
N ASN A 150 -16.35 -8.97 -19.26
CA ASN A 150 -16.93 -10.29 -19.34
C ASN A 150 -16.57 -10.94 -20.68
N ALA A 151 -16.35 -12.24 -20.69
CA ALA A 151 -16.33 -13.06 -21.88
C ALA A 151 -17.57 -13.94 -21.93
N LYS A 152 -18.09 -14.16 -23.13
CA LYS A 152 -19.17 -15.14 -23.37
C LYS A 152 -18.54 -16.52 -23.41
N VAL A 153 -19.14 -17.45 -22.68
CA VAL A 153 -18.85 -18.89 -22.70
C VAL A 153 -20.15 -19.64 -22.97
N ASP A 154 -20.06 -20.93 -23.30
CA ASP A 154 -21.21 -21.74 -23.67
C ASP A 154 -22.30 -21.76 -22.58
N GLU A 155 -21.95 -21.62 -21.33
CA GLU A 155 -22.83 -21.61 -20.17
C GLU A 155 -23.24 -20.20 -19.67
N GLY A 156 -22.88 -19.10 -20.40
CA GLY A 156 -23.23 -17.74 -20.02
C GLY A 156 -22.10 -16.72 -20.15
N GLU A 157 -22.04 -15.78 -19.22
CA GLU A 157 -20.97 -14.77 -19.14
C GLU A 157 -20.12 -14.96 -17.89
N ILE A 158 -18.80 -14.87 -18.05
CA ILE A 158 -17.84 -14.93 -16.95
C ILE A 158 -17.01 -13.65 -16.90
N VAL A 159 -16.62 -13.24 -15.70
CA VAL A 159 -15.76 -12.07 -15.52
C VAL A 159 -14.30 -12.48 -15.75
N ILE A 160 -13.67 -11.94 -16.78
CA ILE A 160 -12.29 -12.25 -17.16
C ILE A 160 -11.26 -11.26 -16.61
N GLY A 161 -11.72 -10.13 -16.08
CA GLY A 161 -10.85 -9.10 -15.54
C GLY A 161 -11.57 -7.77 -15.38
N ARG A 162 -10.79 -6.73 -15.20
CA ARG A 162 -11.30 -5.35 -15.13
C ARG A 162 -10.28 -4.34 -15.62
N ASN A 163 -10.77 -3.20 -16.03
CA ASN A 163 -9.93 -2.04 -16.23
C ASN A 163 -9.61 -1.38 -14.89
N ILE A 164 -8.36 -0.95 -14.73
CA ILE A 164 -7.88 -0.22 -13.57
C ILE A 164 -7.31 1.10 -14.07
N SER A 165 -7.81 2.20 -13.51
CA SER A 165 -7.21 3.53 -13.70
C SER A 165 -6.14 3.75 -12.65
N ILE A 166 -4.99 4.26 -13.09
CA ILE A 166 -3.91 4.74 -12.23
C ILE A 166 -3.81 6.24 -12.41
N GLU A 167 -3.75 6.97 -11.32
CA GLU A 167 -3.56 8.43 -11.31
C GLU A 167 -2.39 8.80 -10.40
N CYS A 168 -1.43 9.55 -10.93
CA CYS A 168 -0.34 10.15 -10.15
C CYS A 168 -0.82 11.45 -9.52
N VAL A 169 -1.35 11.37 -8.28
CA VAL A 169 -1.93 12.50 -7.55
C VAL A 169 -0.87 13.50 -7.07
N LYS A 170 0.33 13.02 -6.75
CA LYS A 170 1.45 13.83 -6.28
C LYS A 170 2.76 13.26 -6.81
N ASN A 171 3.62 14.14 -7.30
CA ASN A 171 4.96 13.78 -7.69
C ASN A 171 5.91 14.95 -7.41
N LYS A 172 6.90 14.73 -6.53
CA LYS A 172 7.95 15.72 -6.22
C LYS A 172 9.19 15.57 -7.10
N VAL A 173 9.30 14.44 -7.81
CA VAL A 173 10.50 14.08 -8.59
C VAL A 173 10.23 14.08 -10.10
N GLY A 174 9.02 14.39 -10.53
CA GLY A 174 8.63 14.43 -11.94
C GLY A 174 7.31 15.16 -12.15
N VAL A 175 6.72 14.97 -13.34
CA VAL A 175 5.45 15.62 -13.71
C VAL A 175 4.29 14.96 -12.94
N PRO A 176 3.52 15.72 -12.15
CA PRO A 176 2.34 15.21 -11.46
C PRO A 176 1.14 15.09 -12.42
N GLN A 177 0.02 14.57 -11.90
CA GLN A 177 -1.30 14.54 -12.57
C GLN A 177 -1.32 13.75 -13.89
N ARG A 178 -0.44 12.76 -14.04
CA ARG A 178 -0.53 11.79 -15.14
C ARG A 178 -1.45 10.65 -14.74
N SER A 179 -2.22 10.18 -15.69
CA SER A 179 -3.09 9.01 -15.52
C SER A 179 -2.90 8.03 -16.67
N ALA A 180 -3.17 6.77 -16.37
CA ALA A 180 -3.20 5.69 -17.35
C ALA A 180 -4.32 4.72 -16.97
N THR A 181 -4.76 3.92 -17.93
CA THR A 181 -5.68 2.82 -17.68
C THR A 181 -5.08 1.55 -18.24
N PHE A 182 -5.17 0.46 -17.50
CA PHE A 182 -4.72 -0.85 -17.96
C PHE A 182 -5.76 -1.92 -17.65
N PHE A 183 -5.71 -3.00 -18.39
CA PHE A 183 -6.54 -4.17 -18.16
C PHE A 183 -5.83 -5.11 -17.18
N TYR A 184 -6.50 -5.43 -16.09
CA TYR A 184 -6.08 -6.46 -15.14
C TYR A 184 -6.83 -7.75 -15.42
N ALA A 185 -6.15 -8.74 -16.02
CA ALA A 185 -6.71 -10.05 -16.29
C ALA A 185 -6.65 -10.93 -15.03
N TYR A 186 -7.69 -11.74 -14.82
CA TYR A 186 -7.66 -12.77 -13.79
C TYR A 186 -6.84 -13.97 -14.27
N VAL A 187 -6.11 -14.62 -13.36
CA VAL A 187 -5.09 -15.65 -13.67
C VAL A 187 -5.63 -16.81 -14.51
N ASP A 188 -6.89 -17.19 -14.30
CA ASP A 188 -7.55 -18.31 -14.99
C ASP A 188 -7.82 -18.06 -16.50
N TYR A 189 -7.54 -16.83 -16.99
CA TYR A 189 -7.78 -16.41 -18.37
C TYR A 189 -6.54 -15.90 -19.09
N GLY A 190 -5.42 -16.59 -18.99
CA GLY A 190 -4.25 -16.34 -19.83
C GLY A 190 -3.15 -15.50 -19.19
N GLY A 191 -3.05 -15.51 -17.88
CA GLY A 191 -1.90 -15.00 -17.16
C GLY A 191 -1.98 -13.52 -16.79
N THR A 192 -1.14 -13.16 -15.84
CA THR A 192 -1.00 -11.83 -15.21
C THR A 192 -0.35 -10.78 -16.13
N GLN A 193 -0.67 -10.72 -17.41
CA GLN A 193 -0.16 -9.65 -18.24
C GLN A 193 -1.11 -8.44 -18.17
N ALA A 194 -0.65 -7.37 -17.50
CA ALA A 194 -1.27 -6.07 -17.65
C ALA A 194 -0.98 -5.56 -19.06
N TYR A 195 -1.99 -5.44 -19.89
CA TYR A 195 -1.88 -4.80 -21.19
C TYR A 195 -2.21 -3.32 -21.03
N SER A 196 -1.30 -2.44 -21.47
CA SER A 196 -1.61 -1.02 -21.68
C SER A 196 -2.59 -0.93 -22.84
N THR A 197 -3.72 -0.29 -22.61
CA THR A 197 -4.58 0.18 -23.70
C THR A 197 -4.19 1.63 -23.95
N ASP A 198 -3.43 1.87 -25.00
CA ASP A 198 -3.19 3.21 -25.53
C ASP A 198 -4.50 3.86 -26.02
#